data_64097873ef4837ba38c77b699e701827
#
_entry.id   64097873ef4837ba38c77b699e701827
#
_cell.length_a   1.000
_cell.length_b   1.000
_cell.length_c   1.000
_cell.angle_alpha   90.00
_cell.angle_beta   90.00
_cell.angle_gamma   90.00
#
_symmetry.space_group_name_H-M   'P 1'
#
loop_
_entity.id
_entity.type
_entity.pdbx_description
1 polymer ?
#
loop_
_entity_poly.entity_id
_entity_poly.type
_entity_poly.pdbx_seq_one_letter_code
_entity_poly.pdbx_strand_id
1 'polypeptide(L)'
;MNKINLSRVLVFFLLISCGPERDKKQMRKDLQTLEASLMTDSIGPVDRLKAQEMMQVYENFVGTYPDDSLAAEYLYKGGELAMNLDMAGRAISTFQRIVADYPDFDKIALCIFLQAFVYENQMQQYDAAKGLYKEFLTKYPSHELAEDALVSIQNMGKSLEELIKSWDTGE
;
A
#
# COMPACT_ATOMS: atom_id res chain seq x y z
N MET A 1 64.69 -2.89 -37.66
CA MET A 1 63.99 -1.76 -37.03
C MET A 1 62.58 -1.71 -37.62
N ASN A 2 61.64 -2.42 -37.03
CA ASN A 2 60.24 -2.45 -37.51
C ASN A 2 59.38 -1.50 -36.67
N LYS A 3 58.89 -0.47 -37.33
CA LYS A 3 57.92 0.47 -36.73
C LYS A 3 56.54 -0.17 -36.79
N ILE A 4 56.04 -0.56 -35.64
CA ILE A 4 54.66 -1.02 -35.49
C ILE A 4 53.76 0.23 -35.49
N ASN A 5 53.00 0.42 -36.58
CA ASN A 5 51.94 1.41 -36.66
C ASN A 5 50.76 0.93 -35.80
N LEU A 6 50.65 1.50 -34.62
CA LEU A 6 49.48 1.30 -33.72
C LEU A 6 48.33 2.14 -34.25
N SER A 7 47.61 1.57 -35.22
CA SER A 7 46.33 2.17 -35.68
C SER A 7 45.33 2.12 -34.51
N ARG A 8 45.01 3.31 -34.00
CA ARG A 8 44.00 3.50 -33.00
C ARG A 8 42.62 3.08 -33.55
N VAL A 9 42.24 1.84 -33.28
CA VAL A 9 40.87 1.42 -33.41
C VAL A 9 40.13 2.00 -32.20
N LEU A 10 39.55 3.17 -32.38
CA LEU A 10 38.61 3.76 -31.43
C LEU A 10 37.31 2.99 -31.53
N VAL A 11 37.19 1.89 -30.77
CA VAL A 11 35.93 1.19 -30.61
C VAL A 11 35.06 2.11 -29.75
N PHE A 12 34.22 2.86 -30.45
CA PHE A 12 33.11 3.62 -29.83
C PHE A 12 32.09 2.59 -29.32
N PHE A 13 32.30 2.13 -28.08
CA PHE A 13 31.26 1.46 -27.34
C PHE A 13 30.13 2.49 -27.15
N LEU A 14 29.18 2.48 -28.06
CA LEU A 14 27.85 3.07 -27.82
C LEU A 14 27.22 2.21 -26.69
N LEU A 15 27.58 2.56 -25.45
CA LEU A 15 26.75 2.22 -24.31
C LEU A 15 25.44 2.97 -24.57
N ILE A 16 24.47 2.25 -25.14
CA ILE A 16 23.08 2.62 -25.05
C ILE A 16 22.76 2.43 -23.56
N SER A 17 23.13 3.45 -22.77
CA SER A 17 22.65 3.60 -21.41
C SER A 17 21.16 3.79 -21.55
N CYS A 18 20.41 2.70 -21.37
CA CYS A 18 19.00 2.78 -21.03
C CYS A 18 19.00 3.50 -19.67
N GLY A 19 18.81 4.83 -19.69
CA GLY A 19 18.93 5.63 -18.49
C GLY A 19 17.82 5.25 -17.50
N PRO A 20 18.00 5.52 -16.19
CA PRO A 20 17.04 5.16 -15.14
C PRO A 20 15.61 5.65 -15.41
N GLU A 21 15.47 6.70 -16.20
CA GLU A 21 14.17 7.24 -16.59
C GLU A 21 13.42 6.39 -17.62
N ARG A 22 14.16 5.70 -18.53
CA ARG A 22 13.55 4.74 -19.47
C ARG A 22 13.06 3.49 -18.74
N ASP A 23 13.87 3.00 -17.81
CA ASP A 23 13.52 1.83 -16.99
C ASP A 23 12.29 2.15 -16.11
N LYS A 24 12.23 3.33 -15.51
CA LYS A 24 11.09 3.80 -14.73
C LYS A 24 9.80 3.87 -15.56
N LYS A 25 9.86 4.45 -16.76
CA LYS A 25 8.71 4.54 -17.66
C LYS A 25 8.19 3.18 -18.09
N GLN A 26 9.10 2.24 -18.39
CA GLN A 26 8.73 0.88 -18.74
C GLN A 26 8.06 0.20 -17.54
N MET A 27 8.63 0.29 -16.36
CA MET A 27 8.10 -0.32 -15.13
C MET A 27 6.71 0.21 -14.78
N ARG A 28 6.46 1.52 -14.94
CA ARG A 28 5.10 2.10 -14.81
C ARG A 28 4.11 1.53 -15.82
N LYS A 29 4.55 1.32 -17.07
CA LYS A 29 3.70 0.74 -18.11
C LYS A 29 3.36 -0.72 -17.81
N ASP A 30 4.32 -1.48 -17.32
CA ASP A 30 4.13 -2.88 -16.94
C ASP A 30 3.16 -2.98 -15.75
N LEU A 31 3.30 -2.09 -14.76
CA LEU A 31 2.36 -1.94 -13.66
C LEU A 31 0.93 -1.67 -14.13
N GLN A 32 0.73 -0.69 -15.02
CA GLN A 32 -0.59 -0.37 -15.57
C GLN A 32 -1.21 -1.55 -16.33
N THR A 33 -0.38 -2.30 -17.06
CA THR A 33 -0.85 -3.49 -17.81
C THR A 33 -1.29 -4.59 -16.85
N LEU A 34 -0.54 -4.82 -15.78
CA LEU A 34 -0.86 -5.82 -14.77
C LEU A 34 -2.11 -5.42 -13.96
N GLU A 35 -2.24 -4.13 -13.57
CA GLU A 35 -3.45 -3.60 -12.94
C GLU A 35 -4.69 -3.82 -13.82
N ALA A 36 -4.60 -3.51 -15.11
CA ALA A 36 -5.70 -3.73 -16.05
C ALA A 36 -6.09 -5.21 -16.15
N SER A 37 -5.12 -6.13 -16.09
CA SER A 37 -5.39 -7.58 -16.11
C SER A 37 -6.12 -8.07 -14.86
N LEU A 38 -5.81 -7.51 -13.69
CA LEU A 38 -6.51 -7.80 -12.44
C LEU A 38 -7.97 -7.34 -12.48
N MET A 39 -8.22 -6.17 -13.06
CA MET A 39 -9.58 -5.60 -13.16
C MET A 39 -10.46 -6.34 -14.16
N THR A 40 -9.89 -6.87 -15.24
CA THR A 40 -10.65 -7.55 -16.29
C THR A 40 -11.16 -8.92 -15.85
N ASP A 41 -10.43 -9.57 -14.95
CA ASP A 41 -10.79 -10.90 -14.41
C ASP A 41 -11.75 -10.81 -13.20
N SER A 42 -12.24 -9.60 -12.87
CA SER A 42 -12.99 -9.29 -11.63
C SER A 42 -14.45 -9.77 -11.60
N ILE A 43 -14.89 -10.66 -12.48
CA ILE A 43 -16.21 -11.32 -12.40
C ILE A 43 -16.17 -12.57 -11.48
N GLY A 44 -15.04 -12.81 -10.80
CA GLY A 44 -14.81 -13.94 -9.89
C GLY A 44 -14.03 -13.53 -8.63
N PRO A 45 -13.73 -14.49 -7.76
CA PRO A 45 -12.87 -14.22 -6.61
C PRO A 45 -11.49 -13.71 -7.11
N VAL A 46 -10.95 -12.71 -6.39
CA VAL A 46 -9.63 -12.13 -6.70
C VAL A 46 -8.60 -13.25 -6.85
N ASP A 47 -7.93 -13.30 -8.01
CA ASP A 47 -6.83 -14.25 -8.20
C ASP A 47 -5.70 -13.91 -7.21
N ARG A 48 -5.59 -14.73 -6.17
CA ARG A 48 -4.63 -14.52 -5.08
C ARG A 48 -3.19 -14.47 -5.59
N LEU A 49 -2.84 -15.27 -6.59
CA LEU A 49 -1.48 -15.31 -7.14
C LEU A 49 -1.16 -14.02 -7.90
N LYS A 50 -2.09 -13.57 -8.74
CA LYS A 50 -1.94 -12.30 -9.47
C LYS A 50 -1.88 -11.10 -8.52
N ALA A 51 -2.70 -11.08 -7.47
CA ALA A 51 -2.67 -10.02 -6.47
C ALA A 51 -1.34 -10.01 -5.68
N GLN A 52 -0.80 -11.18 -5.35
CA GLN A 52 0.52 -11.28 -4.71
C GLN A 52 1.66 -10.83 -5.65
N GLU A 53 1.59 -11.19 -6.93
CA GLU A 53 2.53 -10.71 -7.95
C GLU A 53 2.47 -9.18 -8.04
N MET A 54 1.27 -8.62 -8.10
CA MET A 54 1.07 -7.17 -8.15
C MET A 54 1.69 -6.46 -6.94
N MET A 55 1.44 -6.96 -5.73
CA MET A 55 2.06 -6.39 -4.53
C MET A 55 3.59 -6.42 -4.61
N GLN A 56 4.19 -7.49 -5.16
CA GLN A 56 5.64 -7.57 -5.33
C GLN A 56 6.16 -6.56 -6.34
N VAL A 57 5.41 -6.34 -7.44
CA VAL A 57 5.80 -5.34 -8.46
C VAL A 57 5.71 -3.93 -7.91
N TYR A 58 4.69 -3.62 -7.08
CA TYR A 58 4.61 -2.34 -6.37
C TYR A 58 5.80 -2.12 -5.44
N GLU A 59 6.14 -3.11 -4.61
CA GLU A 59 7.27 -3.03 -3.69
C GLU A 59 8.61 -2.85 -4.43
N ASN A 60 8.81 -3.55 -5.55
CA ASN A 60 9.99 -3.43 -6.38
C ASN A 60 10.10 -2.02 -6.99
N PHE A 61 8.99 -1.46 -7.46
CA PHE A 61 8.97 -0.09 -7.97
C PHE A 61 9.38 0.91 -6.88
N VAL A 62 8.76 0.83 -5.72
CA VAL A 62 9.03 1.74 -4.60
C VAL A 62 10.45 1.55 -4.05
N GLY A 63 10.96 0.30 -4.03
CA GLY A 63 12.34 0.04 -3.65
C GLY A 63 13.37 0.65 -4.61
N THR A 64 13.02 0.75 -5.90
CA THR A 64 13.89 1.30 -6.94
C THR A 64 13.74 2.83 -7.07
N TYR A 65 12.54 3.35 -6.89
CA TYR A 65 12.19 4.76 -7.09
C TYR A 65 11.39 5.32 -5.89
N PRO A 66 11.99 5.38 -4.69
CA PRO A 66 11.26 5.77 -3.48
C PRO A 66 10.77 7.23 -3.52
N ASP A 67 11.47 8.11 -4.24
CA ASP A 67 11.12 9.53 -4.37
C ASP A 67 10.15 9.80 -5.54
N ASP A 68 9.64 8.76 -6.18
CA ASP A 68 8.69 8.91 -7.27
C ASP A 68 7.32 9.34 -6.75
N SER A 69 6.65 10.27 -7.45
CA SER A 69 5.34 10.78 -7.05
C SER A 69 4.23 9.73 -6.91
N LEU A 70 4.43 8.53 -7.49
CA LEU A 70 3.51 7.41 -7.40
C LEU A 70 3.93 6.37 -6.35
N ALA A 71 5.07 6.55 -5.68
CA ALA A 71 5.59 5.56 -4.74
C ALA A 71 4.60 5.30 -3.58
N ALA A 72 4.09 6.35 -2.95
CA ALA A 72 3.11 6.24 -1.88
C ALA A 72 1.79 5.58 -2.36
N GLU A 73 1.32 5.95 -3.56
CA GLU A 73 0.10 5.38 -4.15
C GLU A 73 0.27 3.88 -4.44
N TYR A 74 1.43 3.45 -4.94
CA TYR A 74 1.68 2.01 -5.17
C TYR A 74 1.78 1.21 -3.87
N LEU A 75 2.39 1.78 -2.82
CA LEU A 75 2.33 1.16 -1.49
C LEU A 75 0.90 1.07 -0.97
N TYR A 76 0.13 2.15 -1.11
CA TYR A 76 -1.26 2.17 -0.66
C TYR A 76 -2.08 1.06 -1.33
N LYS A 77 -2.02 0.94 -2.66
CA LYS A 77 -2.66 -0.16 -3.41
C LYS A 77 -2.18 -1.54 -2.96
N GLY A 78 -0.88 -1.68 -2.69
CA GLY A 78 -0.32 -2.92 -2.14
C GLY A 78 -0.86 -3.27 -0.75
N GLY A 79 -1.05 -2.27 0.10
CA GLY A 79 -1.67 -2.41 1.41
C GLY A 79 -3.14 -2.84 1.33
N GLU A 80 -3.91 -2.24 0.43
CA GLU A 80 -5.30 -2.63 0.16
C GLU A 80 -5.41 -4.08 -0.34
N LEU A 81 -4.54 -4.48 -1.28
CA LEU A 81 -4.49 -5.87 -1.75
C LEU A 81 -4.15 -6.84 -0.62
N ALA A 82 -3.18 -6.50 0.23
CA ALA A 82 -2.80 -7.32 1.38
C ALA A 82 -3.97 -7.47 2.37
N MET A 83 -4.68 -6.37 2.66
CA MET A 83 -5.87 -6.37 3.51
C MET A 83 -6.98 -7.26 2.92
N ASN A 84 -7.27 -7.13 1.64
CA ASN A 84 -8.32 -7.91 0.96
C ASN A 84 -7.98 -9.42 0.85
N LEU A 85 -6.71 -9.78 0.94
CA LEU A 85 -6.23 -11.17 0.95
C LEU A 85 -6.03 -11.75 2.36
N ASP A 86 -6.50 -11.05 3.41
CA ASP A 86 -6.30 -11.41 4.83
C ASP A 86 -4.82 -11.55 5.22
N MET A 87 -3.95 -10.77 4.58
CA MET A 87 -2.52 -10.69 4.88
C MET A 87 -2.26 -9.54 5.88
N ALA A 88 -2.92 -9.60 7.05
CA ALA A 88 -2.97 -8.52 8.03
C ALA A 88 -1.61 -7.90 8.36
N GLY A 89 -0.60 -8.72 8.66
CA GLY A 89 0.74 -8.24 8.99
C GLY A 89 1.37 -7.44 7.84
N ARG A 90 1.17 -7.86 6.59
CA ARG A 90 1.66 -7.14 5.41
C ARG A 90 0.91 -5.83 5.20
N ALA A 91 -0.41 -5.83 5.34
CA ALA A 91 -1.22 -4.62 5.23
C ALA A 91 -0.77 -3.57 6.25
N ILE A 92 -0.65 -3.95 7.53
CA ILE A 92 -0.21 -3.06 8.61
C ILE A 92 1.19 -2.50 8.32
N SER A 93 2.18 -3.35 8.01
CA SER A 93 3.55 -2.91 7.75
C SER A 93 3.63 -1.96 6.54
N THR A 94 2.81 -2.19 5.51
CA THR A 94 2.76 -1.33 4.33
C THR A 94 2.16 0.03 4.66
N PHE A 95 1.01 0.09 5.37
CA PHE A 95 0.42 1.37 5.79
C PHE A 95 1.31 2.12 6.78
N GLN A 96 1.99 1.44 7.71
CA GLN A 96 2.98 2.05 8.60
C GLN A 96 4.12 2.69 7.82
N ARG A 97 4.64 2.00 6.81
CA ARG A 97 5.68 2.53 5.94
C ARG A 97 5.22 3.81 5.22
N ILE A 98 3.98 3.85 4.71
CA ILE A 98 3.44 5.06 4.07
C ILE A 98 3.43 6.22 5.06
N VAL A 99 2.93 6.01 6.28
CA VAL A 99 2.84 7.05 7.31
C VAL A 99 4.23 7.57 7.71
N ALA A 100 5.25 6.71 7.71
CA ALA A 100 6.61 7.07 8.09
C ALA A 100 7.39 7.75 6.95
N ASP A 101 7.33 7.19 5.74
CA ASP A 101 8.20 7.57 4.63
C ASP A 101 7.58 8.65 3.72
N TYR A 102 6.23 8.80 3.73
CA TYR A 102 5.48 9.68 2.84
C TYR A 102 4.48 10.56 3.59
N PRO A 103 4.94 11.43 4.54
CA PRO A 103 4.04 12.19 5.42
C PRO A 103 3.12 13.17 4.69
N ASP A 104 3.46 13.57 3.46
CA ASP A 104 2.66 14.48 2.63
C ASP A 104 1.67 13.74 1.70
N PHE A 105 1.56 12.41 1.83
CA PHE A 105 0.60 11.65 1.03
C PHE A 105 -0.84 11.98 1.44
N ASP A 106 -1.70 12.26 0.48
CA ASP A 106 -3.07 12.72 0.70
C ASP A 106 -3.97 11.73 1.46
N LYS A 107 -3.61 10.41 1.45
CA LYS A 107 -4.36 9.35 2.13
C LYS A 107 -3.73 8.92 3.47
N ILE A 108 -2.89 9.75 4.10
CA ILE A 108 -2.27 9.42 5.40
C ILE A 108 -3.32 9.13 6.47
N ALA A 109 -4.37 9.95 6.54
CA ALA A 109 -5.48 9.73 7.48
C ALA A 109 -6.11 8.35 7.27
N LEU A 110 -6.37 7.98 6.02
CA LEU A 110 -6.93 6.69 5.66
C LEU A 110 -5.97 5.54 5.98
N CYS A 111 -4.66 5.70 5.78
CA CYS A 111 -3.67 4.69 6.16
C CYS A 111 -3.68 4.39 7.67
N ILE A 112 -3.86 5.41 8.53
CA ILE A 112 -3.96 5.22 9.99
C ILE A 112 -5.27 4.51 10.33
N PHE A 113 -6.38 4.92 9.73
CA PHE A 113 -7.69 4.27 9.92
C PHE A 113 -7.66 2.79 9.50
N LEU A 114 -7.10 2.49 8.31
CA LEU A 114 -7.03 1.11 7.80
C LEU A 114 -6.13 0.21 8.66
N GLN A 115 -5.06 0.72 9.26
CA GLN A 115 -4.29 -0.04 10.25
C GLN A 115 -5.16 -0.42 11.45
N ALA A 116 -5.93 0.53 12.00
CA ALA A 116 -6.86 0.26 13.10
C ALA A 116 -7.88 -0.81 12.69
N PHE A 117 -8.47 -0.67 11.50
CA PHE A 117 -9.45 -1.60 10.95
C PHE A 117 -8.89 -3.03 10.81
N VAL A 118 -7.66 -3.19 10.33
CA VAL A 118 -6.99 -4.50 10.21
C VAL A 118 -6.72 -5.10 11.58
N TYR A 119 -6.24 -4.31 12.55
CA TYR A 119 -6.05 -4.79 13.93
C TYR A 119 -7.36 -5.25 14.56
N GLU A 120 -8.46 -4.52 14.37
CA GLU A 120 -9.78 -4.86 14.89
C GLU A 120 -10.33 -6.13 14.24
N ASN A 121 -10.45 -6.16 12.92
CA ASN A 121 -11.27 -7.13 12.22
C ASN A 121 -10.51 -8.39 11.80
N GLN A 122 -9.21 -8.30 11.49
CA GLN A 122 -8.42 -9.45 11.04
C GLN A 122 -7.55 -10.04 12.15
N MET A 123 -7.08 -9.21 13.09
CA MET A 123 -6.19 -9.68 14.15
C MET A 123 -6.86 -9.75 15.52
N GLN A 124 -8.02 -9.12 15.70
CA GLN A 124 -8.74 -9.01 16.99
C GLN A 124 -7.84 -8.43 18.11
N GLN A 125 -6.91 -7.58 17.73
CA GLN A 125 -6.01 -6.86 18.65
C GLN A 125 -6.63 -5.52 19.02
N TYR A 126 -7.66 -5.56 19.86
CA TYR A 126 -8.52 -4.43 20.17
C TYR A 126 -7.80 -3.24 20.82
N ASP A 127 -6.80 -3.49 21.65
CA ASP A 127 -6.03 -2.39 22.28
C ASP A 127 -5.22 -1.60 21.24
N ALA A 128 -4.59 -2.30 20.28
CA ALA A 128 -3.86 -1.69 19.20
C ALA A 128 -4.81 -0.89 18.25
N ALA A 129 -5.93 -1.51 17.88
CA ALA A 129 -6.96 -0.87 17.06
C ALA A 129 -7.47 0.42 17.73
N LYS A 130 -7.84 0.35 19.00
CA LYS A 130 -8.32 1.49 19.78
C LYS A 130 -7.30 2.63 19.88
N GLY A 131 -6.03 2.28 20.02
CA GLY A 131 -4.94 3.26 20.00
C GLY A 131 -4.88 4.05 18.71
N LEU A 132 -4.91 3.34 17.57
CA LEU A 132 -4.86 3.94 16.24
C LEU A 132 -6.12 4.74 15.88
N TYR A 133 -7.32 4.26 16.22
CA TYR A 133 -8.55 5.04 16.04
C TYR A 133 -8.53 6.35 16.85
N LYS A 134 -8.04 6.32 18.09
CA LYS A 134 -7.87 7.54 18.89
C LYS A 134 -6.84 8.50 18.30
N GLU A 135 -5.72 7.98 17.78
CA GLU A 135 -4.74 8.77 17.05
C GLU A 135 -5.36 9.43 15.83
N PHE A 136 -6.11 8.65 15.03
CA PHE A 136 -6.83 9.14 13.87
C PHE A 136 -7.80 10.28 14.23
N LEU A 137 -8.65 10.09 15.24
CA LEU A 137 -9.60 11.10 15.69
C LEU A 137 -8.93 12.36 16.23
N THR A 138 -7.76 12.22 16.87
CA THR A 138 -7.00 13.36 17.37
C THR A 138 -6.39 14.20 16.25
N LYS A 139 -5.86 13.53 15.21
CA LYS A 139 -5.19 14.19 14.07
C LYS A 139 -6.19 14.68 13.01
N TYR A 140 -7.29 13.95 12.84
CA TYR A 140 -8.23 14.16 11.74
C TYR A 140 -9.70 14.18 12.22
N PRO A 141 -10.07 15.05 13.17
CA PRO A 141 -11.40 15.04 13.80
C PRO A 141 -12.55 15.36 12.84
N SER A 142 -12.27 15.99 11.70
CA SER A 142 -13.26 16.35 10.68
C SER A 142 -13.20 15.45 9.43
N HIS A 143 -12.46 14.35 9.48
CA HIS A 143 -12.41 13.39 8.37
C HIS A 143 -13.73 12.65 8.24
N GLU A 144 -14.14 12.28 7.04
CA GLU A 144 -15.39 11.56 6.76
C GLU A 144 -15.54 10.25 7.57
N LEU A 145 -14.45 9.58 7.91
CA LEU A 145 -14.42 8.36 8.72
C LEU A 145 -14.35 8.61 10.24
N ALA A 146 -14.48 9.86 10.72
CA ALA A 146 -14.35 10.13 12.14
C ALA A 146 -15.49 9.50 12.96
N GLU A 147 -16.71 9.50 12.43
CA GLU A 147 -17.86 8.85 13.06
C GLU A 147 -17.67 7.32 13.08
N ASP A 148 -17.19 6.73 11.99
CA ASP A 148 -16.91 5.29 11.91
C ASP A 148 -15.87 4.87 12.94
N ALA A 149 -14.80 5.66 13.12
CA ALA A 149 -13.79 5.40 14.14
C ALA A 149 -14.36 5.44 15.57
N LEU A 150 -15.27 6.39 15.88
CA LEU A 150 -15.94 6.45 17.16
C LEU A 150 -16.83 5.23 17.39
N VAL A 151 -17.61 4.85 16.40
CA VAL A 151 -18.51 3.68 16.45
C VAL A 151 -17.69 2.40 16.65
N SER A 152 -16.56 2.26 15.93
CA SER A 152 -15.65 1.11 16.11
C SER A 152 -15.12 1.06 17.55
N ILE A 153 -14.65 2.17 18.13
CA ILE A 153 -14.18 2.21 19.53
C ILE A 153 -15.26 1.80 20.53
N GLN A 154 -16.51 2.23 20.29
CA GLN A 154 -17.64 1.96 21.18
C GLN A 154 -18.08 0.50 21.14
N ASN A 155 -18.01 -0.12 19.97
CA ASN A 155 -18.55 -1.45 19.73
C ASN A 155 -17.49 -2.56 19.74
N MET A 156 -16.22 -2.19 19.75
CA MET A 156 -15.09 -3.10 19.67
C MET A 156 -15.15 -4.20 20.73
N GLY A 157 -15.09 -5.45 20.28
CA GLY A 157 -15.12 -6.64 21.15
C GLY A 157 -16.48 -7.00 21.71
N LYS A 158 -17.55 -6.26 21.42
CA LYS A 158 -18.90 -6.64 21.82
C LYS A 158 -19.45 -7.77 20.95
N SER A 159 -20.14 -8.71 21.58
CA SER A 159 -20.91 -9.73 20.87
C SER A 159 -22.14 -9.11 20.17
N LEU A 160 -22.71 -9.85 19.20
CA LEU A 160 -23.94 -9.42 18.54
C LEU A 160 -25.10 -9.23 19.54
N GLU A 161 -25.18 -10.07 20.56
CA GLU A 161 -26.20 -9.99 21.61
C GLU A 161 -26.04 -8.70 22.45
N GLU A 162 -24.81 -8.33 22.80
CA GLU A 162 -24.50 -7.09 23.50
C GLU A 162 -24.81 -5.85 22.66
N LEU A 163 -24.54 -5.90 21.35
CA LEU A 163 -24.89 -4.82 20.43
C LEU A 163 -26.41 -4.65 20.32
N ILE A 164 -27.17 -5.73 20.13
CA ILE A 164 -28.63 -5.69 20.06
C ILE A 164 -29.20 -5.11 21.36
N LYS A 165 -28.71 -5.58 22.51
CA LYS A 165 -29.15 -5.09 23.82
C LYS A 165 -28.88 -3.59 24.01
N SER A 166 -27.72 -3.11 23.57
CA SER A 166 -27.40 -1.66 23.67
C SER A 166 -28.33 -0.78 22.80
N TRP A 167 -28.80 -1.30 21.68
CA TRP A 167 -29.79 -0.59 20.83
C TRP A 167 -31.15 -0.51 21.49
N ASP A 168 -31.59 -1.57 22.18
CA ASP A 168 -32.88 -1.61 22.87
C ASP A 168 -32.90 -0.72 24.13
N THR A 169 -31.73 -0.52 24.78
CA THR A 169 -31.59 0.28 26.00
C THR A 169 -31.22 1.73 25.75
N GLY A 170 -30.82 2.09 24.52
CA GLY A 170 -30.42 3.44 24.16
C GLY A 170 -29.12 3.93 24.82
N GLU A 171 -28.25 2.97 25.24
CA GLU A 171 -26.93 3.22 25.84
C GLU A 171 -25.83 3.25 24.78
#